data_e164b05c231d6c0d34a503ec1f8b2e3a
#
_entry.id   e164b05c231d6c0d34a503ec1f8b2e3a
#
_cell.length_a   1.000
_cell.length_b   1.000
_cell.length_c   1.000
_cell.angle_alpha   90.00
_cell.angle_beta   90.00
_cell.angle_gamma   90.00
#
_symmetry.space_group_name_H-M   'P 1'
#
loop_
_entity.id
_entity.type
_entity.pdbx_description
1 polymer ?
#
loop_
_entity_poly.entity_id
_entity_poly.type
_entity_poly.pdbx_seq_one_letter_code
_entity_poly.pdbx_strand_id
1 'polypeptide(L)' 'MKEPKMSERLETLNKARARMLEERDVHAKVLAAPFDRDKAERARNKFIEIQILIDALDRAIGGERIIAPTG' A
#
# COMPACT_ATOMS: atom_id res chain seq x y z
N MET A 1 -28.31 2.63 8.52
CA MET A 1 -27.07 1.92 8.16
C MET A 1 -25.99 2.20 9.17
N LYS A 2 -25.32 1.18 9.59
CA LYS A 2 -24.29 1.34 10.63
C LYS A 2 -22.98 1.81 10.04
N GLU A 3 -22.29 2.63 10.79
CA GLU A 3 -20.94 2.99 10.43
C GLU A 3 -20.00 1.81 10.65
N PRO A 4 -18.93 1.70 9.86
CA PRO A 4 -17.97 0.62 10.06
C PRO A 4 -17.37 0.69 11.45
N LYS A 5 -17.18 -0.44 12.05
CA LYS A 5 -16.47 -0.50 13.31
C LYS A 5 -15.00 -0.18 13.10
N MET A 6 -14.34 0.20 14.17
CA MET A 6 -12.92 0.51 14.12
C MET A 6 -12.10 -0.65 13.55
N SER A 7 -12.42 -1.88 13.96
CA SER A 7 -11.75 -3.06 13.45
C SER A 7 -11.98 -3.25 11.95
N GLU A 8 -13.16 -2.85 11.46
CA GLU A 8 -13.43 -2.94 10.04
C GLU A 8 -12.61 -1.95 9.24
N ARG A 9 -12.40 -0.76 9.78
CA ARG A 9 -11.54 0.23 9.14
C ARG A 9 -10.10 -0.25 9.04
N LEU A 10 -9.59 -0.82 10.14
CA LEU A 10 -8.26 -1.40 10.15
C LEU A 10 -8.16 -2.54 9.14
N GLU A 11 -9.15 -3.38 9.10
CA GLU A 11 -9.15 -4.50 8.16
C GLU A 11 -9.11 -4.02 6.73
N THR A 12 -9.92 -3.01 6.42
CA THR A 12 -9.94 -2.42 5.08
C THR A 12 -8.58 -1.84 4.71
N LEU A 13 -7.97 -1.11 5.63
CA LEU A 13 -6.66 -0.51 5.40
C LEU A 13 -5.59 -1.57 5.21
N ASN A 14 -5.64 -2.62 6.01
CA ASN A 14 -4.69 -3.72 5.89
C ASN A 14 -4.84 -4.46 4.56
N LYS A 15 -6.07 -4.64 4.10
CA LYS A 15 -6.30 -5.26 2.79
C LYS A 15 -5.77 -4.38 1.66
N ALA A 16 -6.00 -3.07 1.76
CA ALA A 16 -5.48 -2.14 0.77
C ALA A 16 -3.96 -2.17 0.74
N ARG A 17 -3.34 -2.22 1.90
CA ARG A 17 -1.89 -2.29 2.01
C ARG A 17 -1.34 -3.56 1.37
N ALA A 18 -1.96 -4.70 1.66
CA ALA A 18 -1.55 -5.98 1.09
C ALA A 18 -1.64 -5.94 -0.43
N ARG A 19 -2.69 -5.34 -0.95
CA ARG A 19 -2.88 -5.20 -2.38
C ARG A 19 -1.78 -4.36 -3.01
N MET A 20 -1.43 -3.26 -2.34
CA MET A 20 -0.37 -2.38 -2.84
C MET A 20 0.99 -3.06 -2.79
N LEU A 21 1.24 -3.89 -1.78
CA LEU A 21 2.47 -4.67 -1.73
C LEU A 21 2.58 -5.64 -2.90
N GLU A 22 1.48 -6.29 -3.26
CA GLU A 22 1.47 -7.18 -4.41
C GLU A 22 1.78 -6.43 -5.70
N GLU A 23 1.17 -5.27 -5.88
CA GLU A 23 1.41 -4.44 -7.05
C GLU A 23 2.84 -3.94 -7.10
N ARG A 24 3.37 -3.54 -5.95
CA ARG A 24 4.76 -3.10 -5.88
C ARG A 24 5.70 -4.23 -6.31
N ASP A 25 5.40 -5.46 -5.89
CA ASP A 25 6.23 -6.61 -6.24
C ASP A 25 6.25 -6.87 -7.75
N VAL A 26 5.15 -6.65 -8.43
CA VAL A 26 5.09 -6.78 -9.88
C VAL A 26 6.10 -5.83 -10.54
N HIS A 27 6.13 -4.59 -10.09
CA HIS A 27 7.03 -3.61 -10.66
C HIS A 27 8.48 -3.84 -10.25
N ALA A 28 8.69 -4.35 -9.03
CA ALA A 28 10.01 -4.74 -8.59
C ALA A 28 10.60 -5.84 -9.46
N LYS A 29 9.77 -6.80 -9.88
CA LYS A 29 10.23 -7.86 -10.76
C LYS A 29 10.67 -7.31 -12.12
N VAL A 30 9.95 -6.32 -12.63
CA VAL A 30 10.35 -5.68 -13.89
C VAL A 30 11.70 -5.00 -13.72
N LEU A 31 11.92 -4.32 -12.60
CA LEU A 31 13.17 -3.65 -12.33
C LEU A 31 14.34 -4.62 -12.19
N ALA A 32 14.08 -5.82 -11.70
CA ALA A 32 15.08 -6.84 -11.51
C ALA A 32 15.37 -7.65 -12.78
N ALA A 33 14.49 -7.57 -13.77
CA ALA A 33 14.61 -8.33 -15.00
C ALA A 33 15.70 -7.77 -15.90
N PRO A 34 16.10 -8.52 -16.94
CA PRO A 34 17.05 -8.01 -17.91
C PRO A 34 16.60 -6.68 -18.47
N PHE A 35 17.59 -5.85 -18.75
CA PHE A 35 17.37 -4.45 -19.02
C PHE A 35 16.46 -4.19 -20.22
N ASP A 36 15.43 -3.39 -20.00
CA ASP A 36 14.60 -2.77 -21.03
C ASP A 36 14.32 -1.36 -20.51
N ARG A 37 14.91 -0.36 -21.13
CA ARG A 37 14.89 0.99 -20.61
C ARG A 37 13.47 1.52 -20.41
N ASP A 38 12.60 1.34 -21.40
CA ASP A 38 11.26 1.91 -21.33
C ASP A 38 10.43 1.23 -20.26
N LYS A 39 10.53 -0.10 -20.17
CA LYS A 39 9.79 -0.84 -19.15
C LYS A 39 10.33 -0.52 -17.76
N ALA A 40 11.65 -0.43 -17.63
CA ALA A 40 12.27 -0.12 -16.33
C ALA A 40 11.86 1.26 -15.85
N GLU A 41 11.81 2.24 -16.74
CA GLU A 41 11.43 3.59 -16.37
C GLU A 41 9.99 3.64 -15.87
N ARG A 42 9.07 2.99 -16.60
CA ARG A 42 7.68 2.94 -16.18
C ARG A 42 7.52 2.19 -14.86
N ALA A 43 8.24 1.08 -14.72
CA ALA A 43 8.18 0.30 -13.48
C ALA A 43 8.70 1.10 -12.29
N ARG A 44 9.77 1.87 -12.49
CA ARG A 44 10.33 2.70 -11.44
C ARG A 44 9.32 3.75 -10.98
N ASN A 45 8.67 4.41 -11.94
CA ASN A 45 7.69 5.43 -11.61
C ASN A 45 6.51 4.83 -10.85
N LYS A 46 6.03 3.68 -11.30
CA LYS A 46 4.93 3.00 -10.62
C LYS A 46 5.34 2.51 -9.24
N PHE A 47 6.55 1.99 -9.12
CA PHE A 47 7.06 1.55 -7.82
C PHE A 47 7.05 2.71 -6.82
N ILE A 48 7.53 3.87 -7.25
CA ILE A 48 7.58 5.04 -6.37
C ILE A 48 6.17 5.48 -5.98
N GLU A 49 5.25 5.55 -6.95
CA GLU A 49 3.86 5.94 -6.67
C GLU A 49 3.23 4.99 -5.66
N ILE A 50 3.42 3.70 -5.85
CA ILE A 50 2.84 2.70 -4.97
C ILE A 50 3.49 2.76 -3.59
N GLN A 51 4.79 3.00 -3.52
CA GLN A 51 5.48 3.14 -2.23
C GLN A 51 4.91 4.32 -1.44
N ILE A 52 4.61 5.41 -2.10
CA ILE A 52 3.98 6.57 -1.46
C ILE A 52 2.63 6.18 -0.87
N LEU A 53 1.85 5.42 -1.62
CA LEU A 53 0.56 4.93 -1.14
C LEU A 53 0.72 3.99 0.05
N ILE A 54 1.71 3.10 0.01
CA ILE A 54 1.97 2.20 1.12
C ILE A 54 2.33 3.00 2.38
N ASP A 55 3.18 4.00 2.23
CA ASP A 55 3.57 4.84 3.36
C ASP A 55 2.37 5.59 3.93
N ALA A 56 1.49 6.09 3.05
CA ALA A 56 0.27 6.76 3.49
C ALA A 56 -0.67 5.80 4.21
N LEU A 57 -0.80 4.58 3.69
CA LEU A 57 -1.62 3.56 4.34
C LEU A 57 -1.05 3.18 5.71
N ASP A 58 0.27 3.08 5.82
CA ASP A 58 0.89 2.78 7.10
C ASP A 58 0.60 3.87 8.13
N ARG A 59 0.64 5.12 7.70
CA ARG A 59 0.29 6.22 8.61
C ARG A 59 -1.19 6.17 9.01
N ALA A 60 -2.06 5.84 8.07
CA ALA A 60 -3.49 5.72 8.36
C ALA A 60 -3.76 4.58 9.34
N ILE A 61 -3.08 3.45 9.14
CA ILE A 61 -3.20 2.31 10.05
C ILE A 61 -2.72 2.69 11.43
N GLY A 62 -1.59 3.37 11.51
CA GLY A 62 -1.07 3.84 12.78
C GLY A 62 -2.04 4.78 13.50
N GLY A 63 -2.67 5.67 12.73
CA GLY A 63 -3.68 6.56 13.28
C GLY A 63 -4.88 5.83 13.86
N GLU A 64 -5.37 4.81 13.15
CA GLU A 64 -6.49 4.03 13.65
C GLU A 64 -6.12 3.27 14.92
N ARG A 65 -4.91 2.76 14.99
CA ARG A 65 -4.46 2.06 16.19
C ARG A 65 -4.36 2.96 17.40
N ILE A 66 -3.95 4.20 17.19
CA ILE A 66 -3.86 5.16 18.28
C ILE A 66 -5.23 5.56 18.80
N ILE A 67 -6.18 5.73 17.90
CA ILE A 67 -7.52 6.18 18.24
C ILE A 67 -8.38 5.06 18.80
N ALA A 68 -8.26 3.89 18.23
CA ALA A 68 -9.14 2.76 18.51
C ALA A 68 -9.19 2.37 19.98
N PRO A 69 -8.09 2.30 20.71
CA PRO A 69 -8.11 1.72 22.04
C PRO A 69 -8.62 2.62 23.14
N THR A 70 -9.02 3.77 22.81
CA THR A 70 -9.50 4.65 23.87
C THR A 70 -10.81 4.16 24.44
N GLY A 71 -10.97 2.96 24.43
CA GLY A 71 -12.11 2.28 24.97
C GLY A 71 -12.74 2.88 26.11
#